data_8f1398ea30cd5fa4a73969bfcd8d53d8
#
_entry.id   8f1398ea30cd5fa4a73969bfcd8d53d8
#
_cell.length_a   1.000
_cell.length_b   1.000
_cell.length_c   1.000
_cell.angle_alpha   90.00
_cell.angle_beta   90.00
_cell.angle_gamma   90.00
#
_symmetry.space_group_name_H-M   'P 1'
#
loop_
_entity.id
_entity.type
_entity.pdbx_description
1 polymer ?
#
loop_
_entity_poly.entity_id
_entity_poly.type
_entity_poly.pdbx_seq_one_letter_code
_entity_poly.pdbx_strand_id
1 'polypeptide(L)'
;MNPNRNRSGIAWIAALCLSFFAMPAFAQERAYSDGPVTNVTAVKVVDGQFQNYMSYLQKNWKGVMEEAKKAGYVLDYHVYGATPHNPNEADLYLVVTYPNMAMLDGMTEKMEPIQQKVTKMNFREADEASGKRGVMRTLLGEELLRELLLK
;
A
#
# COMPACT_ATOMS: atom_id res chain seq x y z
N MET A 1 33.01 -48.14 -73.59
CA MET A 1 34.12 -47.80 -72.71
C MET A 1 33.59 -46.96 -71.56
N ASN A 2 33.44 -47.60 -70.45
CA ASN A 2 33.05 -47.04 -69.15
C ASN A 2 34.26 -46.31 -68.55
N PRO A 3 34.10 -45.39 -67.56
CA PRO A 3 33.59 -45.81 -66.29
C PRO A 3 32.68 -44.76 -65.59
N ASN A 4 31.79 -45.38 -64.98
CA ASN A 4 30.95 -44.96 -63.85
C ASN A 4 31.84 -44.60 -62.64
N ARG A 5 31.67 -43.47 -62.05
CA ARG A 5 32.29 -43.11 -60.79
C ARG A 5 31.31 -42.52 -59.81
N ASN A 6 30.82 -43.44 -59.00
CA ASN A 6 30.11 -43.17 -57.75
C ASN A 6 30.80 -42.06 -56.95
N ARG A 7 30.07 -41.02 -56.67
CA ARG A 7 30.40 -40.07 -55.58
C ARG A 7 29.23 -40.02 -54.60
N SER A 8 29.18 -41.06 -53.80
CA SER A 8 28.45 -41.00 -52.54
C SER A 8 29.20 -40.06 -51.63
N GLY A 9 28.89 -38.80 -51.77
CA GLY A 9 29.38 -37.77 -50.84
C GLY A 9 28.63 -37.89 -49.54
N ILE A 10 29.35 -38.24 -48.56
CA ILE A 10 29.02 -38.32 -47.16
C ILE A 10 28.50 -36.96 -46.69
N ALA A 11 27.21 -36.88 -46.49
CA ALA A 11 26.58 -35.76 -45.77
C ALA A 11 26.31 -36.20 -44.33
N TRP A 12 27.40 -36.42 -43.57
CA TRP A 12 27.36 -36.52 -42.14
C TRP A 12 27.81 -35.20 -41.56
N ILE A 13 26.96 -34.19 -41.60
CA ILE A 13 27.17 -32.94 -40.88
C ILE A 13 26.16 -32.91 -39.74
N ALA A 14 26.67 -33.40 -38.62
CA ALA A 14 26.56 -32.78 -37.33
C ALA A 14 25.20 -32.14 -37.00
N ALA A 15 24.24 -32.96 -36.56
CA ALA A 15 23.23 -32.48 -35.60
C ALA A 15 23.98 -32.10 -34.33
N LEU A 16 24.47 -30.87 -34.28
CA LEU A 16 24.96 -30.24 -33.05
C LEU A 16 23.74 -30.00 -32.19
N CYS A 17 23.46 -30.99 -31.31
CA CYS A 17 22.50 -30.84 -30.24
C CYS A 17 22.94 -29.65 -29.39
N LEU A 18 22.36 -28.49 -29.63
CA LEU A 18 22.35 -27.41 -28.68
C LEU A 18 21.47 -27.86 -27.49
N SER A 19 22.09 -28.65 -26.63
CA SER A 19 21.57 -28.92 -25.29
C SER A 19 21.64 -27.57 -24.55
N PHE A 20 20.61 -26.79 -24.63
CA PHE A 20 20.37 -25.71 -23.69
C PHE A 20 20.30 -26.40 -22.31
N PHE A 21 21.39 -26.40 -21.59
CA PHE A 21 21.38 -26.60 -20.16
C PHE A 21 20.54 -25.49 -19.58
N ALA A 22 19.24 -25.73 -19.41
CA ALA A 22 18.40 -24.96 -18.54
C ALA A 22 18.98 -25.13 -17.14
N MET A 23 19.93 -24.26 -16.77
CA MET A 23 20.35 -24.14 -15.38
C MET A 23 19.08 -23.79 -14.59
N PRO A 24 18.69 -24.64 -13.62
CA PRO A 24 17.64 -24.23 -12.72
C PRO A 24 18.11 -22.92 -12.08
N ALA A 25 17.42 -21.83 -12.39
CA ALA A 25 17.60 -20.59 -11.66
C ALA A 25 17.13 -20.91 -10.22
N PHE A 26 18.07 -21.24 -9.35
CA PHE A 26 17.79 -21.27 -7.93
C PHE A 26 17.43 -19.84 -7.54
N ALA A 27 16.12 -19.54 -7.56
CA ALA A 27 15.63 -18.33 -6.95
C ALA A 27 16.09 -18.36 -5.50
N GLN A 28 17.02 -17.48 -5.17
CA GLN A 28 17.53 -17.37 -3.80
C GLN A 28 16.32 -17.12 -2.88
N GLU A 29 16.10 -18.04 -1.96
CA GLU A 29 14.98 -17.94 -1.05
C GLU A 29 15.15 -16.69 -0.17
N ARG A 30 14.16 -15.77 -0.25
CA ARG A 30 14.20 -14.58 0.57
C ARG A 30 14.03 -14.95 2.05
N ALA A 31 14.76 -14.28 2.93
CA ALA A 31 14.64 -14.45 4.37
C ALA A 31 13.33 -13.88 4.96
N TYR A 32 12.48 -13.27 4.14
CA TYR A 32 11.22 -12.66 4.53
C TYR A 32 10.17 -12.80 3.43
N SER A 33 8.92 -12.58 3.79
CA SER A 33 7.80 -12.37 2.88
C SER A 33 7.13 -11.02 3.13
N ASP A 34 6.47 -10.48 2.12
CA ASP A 34 5.70 -9.24 2.22
C ASP A 34 4.45 -9.47 3.07
N GLY A 35 4.28 -8.65 4.09
CA GLY A 35 3.13 -8.63 4.97
C GLY A 35 2.16 -7.47 4.66
N PRO A 36 1.27 -7.15 5.61
CA PRO A 36 0.38 -6.00 5.55
C PRO A 36 1.11 -4.68 5.32
N VAL A 37 0.35 -3.68 4.91
CA VAL A 37 0.86 -2.33 4.65
C VAL A 37 0.17 -1.36 5.60
N THR A 38 0.95 -0.52 6.25
CA THR A 38 0.45 0.44 7.24
C THR A 38 0.75 1.86 6.79
N ASN A 39 -0.29 2.69 6.69
CA ASN A 39 -0.15 4.13 6.51
C ASN A 39 -0.14 4.80 7.89
N VAL A 40 0.85 5.65 8.14
CA VAL A 40 1.01 6.42 9.36
C VAL A 40 0.97 7.90 9.01
N THR A 41 -0.12 8.58 9.41
CA THR A 41 -0.29 10.02 9.20
C THR A 41 0.11 10.76 10.48
N ALA A 42 1.12 11.61 10.39
CA ALA A 42 1.59 12.48 11.49
C ALA A 42 0.76 13.76 11.54
N VAL A 43 0.18 14.06 12.68
CA VAL A 43 -0.75 15.17 12.88
C VAL A 43 -0.29 16.08 14.00
N LYS A 44 -0.16 17.39 13.70
CA LYS A 44 0.01 18.45 14.69
C LYS A 44 -1.36 19.06 14.99
N VAL A 45 -1.74 19.07 16.24
CA VAL A 45 -3.01 19.68 16.67
C VAL A 45 -2.77 21.15 17.01
N VAL A 46 -3.68 22.02 16.58
CA VAL A 46 -3.63 23.44 16.92
C VAL A 46 -3.96 23.63 18.39
N ASP A 47 -3.25 24.50 19.08
CA ASP A 47 -3.45 24.77 20.51
C ASP A 47 -4.92 25.08 20.84
N GLY A 48 -5.43 24.43 21.88
CA GLY A 48 -6.82 24.51 22.28
C GLY A 48 -7.83 23.74 21.42
N GLN A 49 -7.39 23.07 20.35
CA GLN A 49 -8.28 22.33 19.44
C GLN A 49 -8.27 20.79 19.65
N PHE A 50 -7.53 20.30 20.62
CA PHE A 50 -7.38 18.86 20.83
C PHE A 50 -8.74 18.15 21.00
N GLN A 51 -9.61 18.64 21.86
CA GLN A 51 -10.93 18.02 22.08
C GLN A 51 -11.85 18.11 20.86
N ASN A 52 -11.77 19.20 20.11
CA ASN A 52 -12.52 19.37 18.87
C ASN A 52 -12.07 18.37 17.81
N TYR A 53 -10.76 18.19 17.67
CA TYR A 53 -10.21 17.24 16.72
C TYR A 53 -10.50 15.79 17.12
N MET A 54 -10.36 15.42 18.40
CA MET A 54 -10.72 14.09 18.92
C MET A 54 -12.22 13.79 18.72
N SER A 55 -13.08 14.78 18.91
CA SER A 55 -14.52 14.65 18.64
C SER A 55 -14.81 14.40 17.16
N TYR A 56 -14.08 15.08 16.26
CA TYR A 56 -14.14 14.80 14.82
C TYR A 56 -13.70 13.37 14.50
N LEU A 57 -12.56 12.91 15.04
CA LEU A 57 -12.07 11.56 14.83
C LEU A 57 -13.09 10.52 15.30
N GLN A 58 -13.66 10.70 16.47
CA GLN A 58 -14.68 9.81 17.04
C GLN A 58 -15.96 9.74 16.19
N LYS A 59 -16.46 10.90 15.71
CA LYS A 59 -17.74 10.96 15.00
C LYS A 59 -17.65 10.59 13.54
N ASN A 60 -16.58 10.99 12.86
CA ASN A 60 -16.48 10.87 11.41
C ASN A 60 -15.43 9.84 11.00
N TRP A 61 -14.18 10.05 11.39
CA TRP A 61 -13.06 9.22 10.92
C TRP A 61 -13.22 7.75 11.35
N LYS A 62 -13.54 7.52 12.62
CA LYS A 62 -13.82 6.17 13.14
C LYS A 62 -14.94 5.49 12.36
N GLY A 63 -16.04 6.19 12.10
CA GLY A 63 -17.16 5.63 11.34
C GLY A 63 -16.77 5.18 9.94
N VAL A 64 -15.94 5.96 9.24
CA VAL A 64 -15.38 5.61 7.93
C VAL A 64 -14.47 4.38 8.03
N MET A 65 -13.59 4.33 9.03
CA MET A 65 -12.67 3.20 9.23
C MET A 65 -13.43 1.90 9.58
N GLU A 66 -14.46 1.97 10.40
CA GLU A 66 -15.31 0.81 10.72
C GLU A 66 -16.02 0.24 9.49
N GLU A 67 -16.57 1.09 8.63
CA GLU A 67 -17.20 0.64 7.39
C GLU A 67 -16.17 0.09 6.40
N ALA A 68 -14.99 0.71 6.29
CA ALA A 68 -13.89 0.20 5.47
C ALA A 68 -13.37 -1.16 5.96
N LYS A 69 -13.31 -1.37 7.28
CA LYS A 69 -12.96 -2.65 7.90
C LYS A 69 -14.00 -3.72 7.60
N LYS A 70 -15.30 -3.41 7.69
CA LYS A 70 -16.39 -4.30 7.28
C LYS A 70 -16.35 -4.68 5.80
N ALA A 71 -15.93 -3.76 4.94
CA ALA A 71 -15.74 -4.00 3.52
C ALA A 71 -14.47 -4.79 3.18
N GLY A 72 -13.59 -5.06 4.16
CA GLY A 72 -12.33 -5.77 3.96
C GLY A 72 -11.22 -4.91 3.34
N TYR A 73 -11.41 -3.59 3.22
CA TYR A 73 -10.40 -2.68 2.69
C TYR A 73 -9.34 -2.32 3.72
N VAL A 74 -9.70 -2.31 4.99
CA VAL A 74 -8.83 -2.02 6.13
C VAL A 74 -8.82 -3.22 7.07
N LEU A 75 -7.65 -3.65 7.53
CA LEU A 75 -7.49 -4.68 8.55
C LEU A 75 -7.69 -4.10 9.94
N ASP A 76 -7.04 -2.97 10.20
CA ASP A 76 -7.10 -2.32 11.50
C ASP A 76 -6.75 -0.84 11.40
N TYR A 77 -7.11 -0.07 12.43
CA TYR A 77 -6.80 1.34 12.53
C TYR A 77 -6.62 1.77 13.99
N HIS A 78 -5.73 2.73 14.22
CA HIS A 78 -5.43 3.26 15.55
C HIS A 78 -5.20 4.77 15.53
N VAL A 79 -5.39 5.38 16.68
CA VAL A 79 -4.98 6.75 16.97
C VAL A 79 -4.03 6.70 18.14
N TYR A 80 -2.78 7.11 17.94
CA TYR A 80 -1.78 7.20 18.99
C TYR A 80 -1.55 8.65 19.39
N GLY A 81 -1.60 8.94 20.68
CA GLY A 81 -1.10 10.19 21.23
C GLY A 81 0.41 10.16 21.36
N ALA A 82 1.08 11.20 20.97
CA ALA A 82 2.52 11.37 21.13
C ALA A 82 2.82 12.47 22.14
N THR A 83 3.98 12.37 22.79
CA THR A 83 4.56 13.45 23.58
C THR A 83 5.70 14.05 22.76
N PRO A 84 5.50 15.17 22.05
CA PRO A 84 6.50 15.74 21.18
C PRO A 84 7.69 16.27 22.00
N HIS A 85 8.91 16.09 21.49
CA HIS A 85 10.14 16.63 22.09
C HIS A 85 10.38 18.08 21.66
N ASN A 86 9.79 18.49 20.55
CA ASN A 86 9.87 19.85 20.03
C ASN A 86 8.55 20.26 19.36
N PRO A 87 8.31 21.58 19.16
CA PRO A 87 7.05 22.08 18.61
C PRO A 87 6.69 21.61 17.19
N ASN A 88 7.64 21.10 16.43
CA ASN A 88 7.43 20.67 15.05
C ASN A 88 7.07 19.19 14.91
N GLU A 89 7.09 18.45 16.01
CA GLU A 89 6.71 17.04 16.02
C GLU A 89 5.20 16.85 16.15
N ALA A 90 4.74 15.66 15.75
CA ALA A 90 3.32 15.29 15.81
C ALA A 90 2.83 15.16 17.27
N ASP A 91 1.58 15.54 17.51
CA ASP A 91 0.85 15.25 18.74
C ASP A 91 0.06 13.95 18.65
N LEU A 92 -0.32 13.56 17.43
CA LEU A 92 -1.09 12.35 17.13
C LEU A 92 -0.54 11.65 15.90
N TYR A 93 -0.66 10.31 15.88
CA TYR A 93 -0.49 9.50 14.69
C TYR A 93 -1.80 8.76 14.40
N LEU A 94 -2.31 8.93 13.17
CA LEU A 94 -3.40 8.12 12.65
C LEU A 94 -2.79 6.98 11.86
N VAL A 95 -3.08 5.76 12.27
CA VAL A 95 -2.48 4.55 11.70
C VAL A 95 -3.57 3.70 11.09
N VAL A 96 -3.42 3.32 9.83
CA VAL A 96 -4.36 2.47 9.09
C VAL A 96 -3.60 1.34 8.44
N THR A 97 -3.99 0.10 8.74
CA THR A 97 -3.37 -1.11 8.19
C THR A 97 -4.25 -1.73 7.13
N TYR A 98 -3.66 -1.97 5.96
CA TYR A 98 -4.27 -2.57 4.77
C TYR A 98 -3.77 -4.00 4.56
N PRO A 99 -4.57 -4.91 3.95
CA PRO A 99 -4.16 -6.30 3.72
C PRO A 99 -2.85 -6.45 2.92
N ASN A 100 -2.64 -5.61 1.94
CA ASN A 100 -1.46 -5.62 1.07
C ASN A 100 -1.39 -4.33 0.25
N MET A 101 -0.30 -4.15 -0.51
CA MET A 101 -0.08 -2.96 -1.34
C MET A 101 -1.13 -2.82 -2.46
N ALA A 102 -1.59 -3.93 -3.05
CA ALA A 102 -2.60 -3.89 -4.12
C ALA A 102 -3.97 -3.35 -3.63
N MET A 103 -4.23 -3.36 -2.32
CA MET A 103 -5.44 -2.76 -1.76
C MET A 103 -5.49 -1.24 -1.98
N LEU A 104 -4.34 -0.57 -2.09
CA LEU A 104 -4.25 0.88 -2.32
C LEU A 104 -4.64 1.28 -3.75
N ASP A 105 -4.61 0.33 -4.71
CA ASP A 105 -5.05 0.59 -6.08
C ASP A 105 -6.56 0.88 -6.10
N GLY A 106 -6.94 2.02 -6.66
CA GLY A 106 -8.33 2.46 -6.69
C GLY A 106 -8.92 2.74 -5.29
N MET A 107 -8.09 3.11 -4.31
CA MET A 107 -8.55 3.34 -2.94
C MET A 107 -9.56 4.49 -2.86
N THR A 108 -9.39 5.54 -3.66
CA THR A 108 -10.31 6.67 -3.69
C THR A 108 -11.72 6.21 -4.07
N GLU A 109 -11.84 5.45 -5.15
CA GLU A 109 -13.12 4.93 -5.65
C GLU A 109 -13.79 3.96 -4.67
N LYS A 110 -12.98 3.18 -3.94
CA LYS A 110 -13.47 2.27 -2.90
C LYS A 110 -13.97 3.02 -1.66
N MET A 111 -13.28 4.08 -1.27
CA MET A 111 -13.58 4.83 -0.04
C MET A 111 -14.67 5.88 -0.21
N GLU A 112 -14.88 6.42 -1.40
CA GLU A 112 -15.87 7.45 -1.67
C GLU A 112 -17.31 7.05 -1.25
N PRO A 113 -17.85 5.86 -1.64
CA PRO A 113 -19.17 5.42 -1.19
C PRO A 113 -19.27 5.27 0.33
N ILE A 114 -18.20 4.79 0.97
CA ILE A 114 -18.13 4.63 2.42
C ILE A 114 -18.17 6.00 3.09
N GLN A 115 -17.36 6.93 2.60
CA GLN A 115 -17.29 8.29 3.12
C GLN A 115 -18.62 9.00 2.99
N GLN A 116 -19.28 8.89 1.83
CA GLN A 116 -20.61 9.45 1.60
C GLN A 116 -21.66 8.82 2.51
N LYS A 117 -21.62 7.50 2.72
CA LYS A 117 -22.53 6.79 3.64
C LYS A 117 -22.43 7.32 5.07
N VAL A 118 -21.21 7.53 5.57
CA VAL A 118 -20.95 7.92 6.96
C VAL A 118 -21.13 9.42 7.17
N THR A 119 -20.54 10.24 6.32
CA THR A 119 -20.48 11.69 6.50
C THR A 119 -21.63 12.43 5.85
N LYS A 120 -22.38 11.78 4.94
CA LYS A 120 -23.42 12.36 4.08
C LYS A 120 -22.90 13.44 3.12
N MET A 121 -21.58 13.51 2.92
CA MET A 121 -20.90 14.44 2.02
C MET A 121 -20.48 13.71 0.75
N ASN A 122 -20.66 14.34 -0.41
CA ASN A 122 -20.02 13.90 -1.64
C ASN A 122 -18.51 14.21 -1.60
N PHE A 123 -17.76 13.75 -2.61
CA PHE A 123 -16.32 13.92 -2.67
C PHE A 123 -15.87 15.38 -2.51
N ARG A 124 -16.50 16.30 -3.24
CA ARG A 124 -16.18 17.73 -3.21
C ARG A 124 -16.43 18.35 -1.83
N GLU A 125 -17.58 18.06 -1.24
CA GLU A 125 -17.93 18.52 0.11
C GLU A 125 -16.97 17.98 1.17
N ALA A 126 -16.53 16.71 1.01
CA ALA A 126 -15.56 16.08 1.89
C ALA A 126 -14.18 16.73 1.79
N ASP A 127 -13.76 17.10 0.57
CA ASP A 127 -12.51 17.82 0.32
C ASP A 127 -12.53 19.22 0.94
N GLU A 128 -13.59 19.99 0.69
CA GLU A 128 -13.81 21.31 1.31
C GLU A 128 -13.82 21.22 2.85
N ALA A 129 -14.49 20.20 3.40
CA ALA A 129 -14.50 19.95 4.84
C ALA A 129 -13.10 19.57 5.35
N SER A 130 -12.28 18.89 4.52
CA SER A 130 -10.88 18.59 4.86
C SER A 130 -10.05 19.86 4.98
N GLY A 131 -10.20 20.78 4.04
CA GLY A 131 -9.54 22.10 4.09
C GLY A 131 -9.96 22.91 5.34
N LYS A 132 -11.25 22.92 5.66
CA LYS A 132 -11.78 23.62 6.87
C LYS A 132 -11.21 23.06 8.19
N ARG A 133 -10.76 21.81 8.22
CA ARG A 133 -10.11 21.23 9.41
C ARG A 133 -8.71 21.78 9.69
N GLY A 134 -8.15 22.57 8.78
CA GLY A 134 -6.88 23.30 9.01
C GLY A 134 -6.90 24.19 10.25
N VAL A 135 -8.08 24.65 10.71
CA VAL A 135 -8.23 25.38 11.97
C VAL A 135 -8.02 24.51 13.23
N MET A 136 -8.07 23.19 13.10
CA MET A 136 -7.90 22.24 14.21
C MET A 136 -6.60 21.50 14.17
N ARG A 137 -6.01 21.29 12.96
CA ARG A 137 -4.83 20.45 12.79
C ARG A 137 -4.02 20.83 11.55
N THR A 138 -2.74 20.46 11.58
CA THR A 138 -1.85 20.41 10.42
C THR A 138 -1.42 18.97 10.20
N LEU A 139 -1.45 18.48 8.96
CA LEU A 139 -0.82 17.22 8.59
C LEU A 139 0.67 17.49 8.34
N LEU A 140 1.53 16.83 9.09
CA LEU A 140 2.98 16.98 8.99
C LEU A 140 3.58 16.10 7.90
N GLY A 141 2.95 14.95 7.63
CA GLY A 141 3.38 14.00 6.62
C GLY A 141 2.70 12.65 6.76
N GLU A 142 2.99 11.79 5.80
CA GLU A 142 2.51 10.41 5.78
C GLU A 142 3.67 9.47 5.46
N GLU A 143 3.69 8.32 6.11
CA GLU A 143 4.61 7.23 5.83
C GLU A 143 3.84 5.97 5.50
N LEU A 144 4.27 5.28 4.43
CA LEU A 144 3.72 4.00 4.04
C LEU A 144 4.74 2.91 4.37
N LEU A 145 4.42 2.09 5.35
CA LEU A 145 5.26 1.01 5.85
C LEU A 145 4.74 -0.33 5.36
N ARG A 146 5.63 -1.22 4.94
CA ARG A 146 5.30 -2.62 4.67
C ARG A 146 5.92 -3.49 5.74
N GLU A 147 5.12 -4.33 6.36
CA GLU A 147 5.63 -5.35 7.26
C GLU A 147 6.45 -6.38 6.47
N LEU A 148 7.63 -6.73 6.96
CA LEU A 148 8.47 -7.79 6.44
C LEU A 148 8.42 -8.96 7.42
N LEU A 149 7.67 -10.00 7.05
CA LEU A 149 7.51 -11.20 7.86
C LEU A 149 8.77 -12.06 7.71
N LEU A 150 9.61 -12.09 8.75
CA LEU A 150 10.81 -12.91 8.79
C LEU A 150 10.43 -14.40 8.81
N LYS A 151 11.21 -15.23 8.07
CA LYS A 151 11.01 -16.68 7.99
C LYS A 151 11.77 -17.41 9.07
#